data_f3aa1f77beb519d1032f1e8c05da7541
#
_entry.id   f3aa1f77beb519d1032f1e8c05da7541
#
_cell.length_a   1.000
_cell.length_b   1.000
_cell.length_c   1.000
_cell.angle_alpha   90.00
_cell.angle_beta   90.00
_cell.angle_gamma   90.00
#
_symmetry.space_group_name_H-M   'P 1'
#
loop_
_entity.id
_entity.type
_entity.pdbx_description
1 polymer ?
#
loop_
_entity_poly.entity_id
_entity_poly.type
_entity_poly.pdbx_seq_one_letter_code
_entity_poly.pdbx_strand_id
1 'polypeptide(L)'
;LWIIGIFIALDLLIVGLFFVPPIQNYVISKVTGFISNKWGAEIGVSRIYVTPTLRLAADDFVIKDLHNQPMIYVKHVKGRFNTLKTNPLTLSFHSVTATEADVTLVTYEGDTIVNISAWAKKISKPKKNPKDFILRIDNIRLINSRFSIANQNKQQKTPYIEGQEMDPGFFEMRHIDFKANKFQVFNDDISAKIKHISYDQYFGFHLIKGSGDFEITNNLLRFDDCKLQTENSNLDLDLRFDYNIWGNLGDFLDSVNITATVRPSDFCLTDAACYAAAIRGMDNCLHFQGLVNGCVNDLRLIDFDCHYNNSTYFNGDFALKDITDFKHAVWNMNFNDSYINMKELAEFKLPDGKELPLPAIVKRIGYAKLKGSLTGYVPALDAKMDIQTGLGNIKTDISS
;
A
#
# COMPACT_ATOMS: atom_id res chain seq x y z
N LEU A 1 16.76 3.94 53.77
CA LEU A 1 17.88 4.10 52.81
C LEU A 1 18.56 2.73 52.52
N TRP A 2 18.97 1.94 53.54
CA TRP A 2 19.62 0.65 53.31
C TRP A 2 18.77 -0.37 52.54
N ILE A 3 17.47 -0.45 52.81
CA ILE A 3 16.54 -1.35 52.11
C ILE A 3 16.41 -0.97 50.64
N ILE A 4 16.34 0.30 50.32
CA ILE A 4 16.32 0.79 48.94
C ILE A 4 17.64 0.47 48.22
N GLY A 5 18.78 0.61 48.93
CA GLY A 5 20.09 0.26 48.40
C GLY A 5 20.22 -1.24 48.07
N ILE A 6 19.64 -2.11 48.89
CA ILE A 6 19.61 -3.57 48.67
C ILE A 6 18.74 -3.91 47.47
N PHE A 7 17.57 -3.28 47.29
CA PHE A 7 16.73 -3.48 46.09
C PHE A 7 17.42 -3.02 44.84
N ILE A 8 18.04 -1.83 44.82
CA ILE A 8 18.81 -1.35 43.68
C ILE A 8 20.00 -2.28 43.38
N ALA A 9 20.71 -2.77 44.37
CA ALA A 9 21.81 -3.70 44.19
C ALA A 9 21.32 -5.06 43.66
N LEU A 10 20.15 -5.53 44.09
CA LEU A 10 19.53 -6.76 43.60
C LEU A 10 19.06 -6.60 42.14
N ASP A 11 18.46 -5.48 41.82
CA ASP A 11 18.05 -5.18 40.45
C ASP A 11 19.26 -5.05 39.51
N LEU A 12 20.33 -4.39 39.94
CA LEU A 12 21.60 -4.33 39.21
C LEU A 12 22.26 -5.70 39.04
N LEU A 13 22.19 -6.57 40.08
CA LEU A 13 22.68 -7.92 40.00
C LEU A 13 21.86 -8.77 39.01
N ILE A 14 20.53 -8.68 39.03
CA ILE A 14 19.66 -9.39 38.12
C ILE A 14 19.93 -8.91 36.68
N VAL A 15 19.99 -7.60 36.44
CA VAL A 15 20.33 -7.02 35.15
C VAL A 15 21.74 -7.46 34.71
N GLY A 16 22.72 -7.45 35.65
CA GLY A 16 24.10 -7.91 35.41
C GLY A 16 24.19 -9.38 35.01
N LEU A 17 23.37 -10.25 35.62
CA LEU A 17 23.30 -11.68 35.28
C LEU A 17 22.85 -11.91 33.83
N PHE A 18 21.98 -11.05 33.28
CA PHE A 18 21.58 -11.14 31.87
C PHE A 18 22.69 -10.76 30.89
N PHE A 19 23.79 -10.11 31.34
CA PHE A 19 24.97 -9.86 30.53
C PHE A 19 26.00 -10.99 30.54
N VAL A 20 25.78 -12.02 31.34
CA VAL A 20 26.71 -13.17 31.43
C VAL A 20 26.42 -14.15 30.28
N PRO A 21 27.37 -14.42 29.37
CA PRO A 21 27.13 -15.24 28.17
C PRO A 21 26.49 -16.63 28.43
N PRO A 22 26.88 -17.41 29.45
CA PRO A 22 26.22 -18.68 29.76
C PRO A 22 24.73 -18.53 30.09
N ILE A 23 24.35 -17.48 30.80
CA ILE A 23 22.95 -17.21 31.18
C ILE A 23 22.15 -16.77 29.96
N GLN A 24 22.71 -15.90 29.09
CA GLN A 24 22.10 -15.54 27.82
C GLN A 24 21.85 -16.78 26.97
N ASN A 25 22.86 -17.65 26.79
CA ASN A 25 22.72 -18.86 25.99
C ASN A 25 21.66 -19.82 26.58
N TYR A 26 21.57 -19.93 27.89
CA TYR A 26 20.52 -20.73 28.55
C TYR A 26 19.12 -20.13 28.29
N VAL A 27 18.94 -18.81 28.44
CA VAL A 27 17.67 -18.13 28.18
C VAL A 27 17.31 -18.25 26.69
N ILE A 28 18.27 -18.04 25.79
CA ILE A 28 18.08 -18.21 24.35
C ILE A 28 17.57 -19.61 24.03
N SER A 29 18.27 -20.65 24.52
CA SER A 29 17.91 -22.05 24.25
C SER A 29 16.53 -22.42 24.80
N LYS A 30 16.14 -21.87 25.95
CA LYS A 30 14.83 -22.11 26.56
C LYS A 30 13.72 -21.38 25.83
N VAL A 31 13.93 -20.09 25.46
CA VAL A 31 12.95 -19.28 24.76
C VAL A 31 12.77 -19.80 23.33
N THR A 32 13.84 -20.01 22.60
CA THR A 32 13.77 -20.52 21.20
C THR A 32 13.22 -21.96 21.19
N GLY A 33 13.66 -22.83 22.10
CA GLY A 33 13.15 -24.19 22.24
C GLY A 33 11.67 -24.24 22.61
N PHE A 34 11.20 -23.37 23.51
CA PHE A 34 9.78 -23.26 23.87
C PHE A 34 8.93 -22.80 22.70
N ILE A 35 9.39 -21.78 21.98
CA ILE A 35 8.69 -21.22 20.83
C ILE A 35 8.72 -22.22 19.66
N SER A 36 9.87 -22.79 19.35
CA SER A 36 10.04 -23.79 18.29
C SER A 36 9.19 -25.03 18.53
N ASN A 37 9.19 -25.57 19.75
CA ASN A 37 8.37 -26.73 20.11
C ASN A 37 6.88 -26.43 20.12
N LYS A 38 6.49 -25.22 20.54
CA LYS A 38 5.08 -24.84 20.66
C LYS A 38 4.48 -24.43 19.30
N TRP A 39 5.25 -23.77 18.45
CA TRP A 39 4.81 -23.25 17.16
C TRP A 39 5.34 -24.06 15.97
N GLY A 40 6.19 -25.05 16.18
CA GLY A 40 6.75 -25.88 15.12
C GLY A 40 7.57 -25.08 14.10
N ALA A 41 8.08 -23.90 14.52
CA ALA A 41 8.84 -22.97 13.70
C ALA A 41 10.31 -23.02 14.10
N GLU A 42 11.20 -23.00 13.11
CA GLU A 42 12.62 -22.81 13.39
C GLU A 42 12.89 -21.33 13.65
N ILE A 43 13.11 -20.99 14.92
CA ILE A 43 13.40 -19.63 15.36
C ILE A 43 14.84 -19.59 15.88
N GLY A 44 15.61 -18.68 15.33
CA GLY A 44 16.98 -18.39 15.74
C GLY A 44 17.10 -16.98 16.34
N VAL A 45 18.04 -16.81 17.24
CA VAL A 45 18.44 -15.51 17.78
C VAL A 45 19.89 -15.62 18.27
N SER A 46 20.72 -14.62 17.93
CA SER A 46 22.12 -14.64 18.36
C SER A 46 22.29 -14.19 19.79
N ARG A 47 21.53 -13.21 20.24
CA ARG A 47 21.61 -12.67 21.58
C ARG A 47 20.28 -12.12 22.07
N ILE A 48 19.94 -12.35 23.33
CA ILE A 48 18.82 -11.71 24.04
C ILE A 48 19.38 -11.02 25.29
N TYR A 49 18.99 -9.76 25.49
CA TYR A 49 19.46 -8.98 26.63
C TYR A 49 18.47 -7.91 27.04
N VAL A 50 18.66 -7.34 28.21
CA VAL A 50 17.90 -6.21 28.72
C VAL A 50 18.76 -4.95 28.59
N THR A 51 18.23 -3.93 27.95
CA THR A 51 18.93 -2.64 27.82
C THR A 51 18.94 -1.87 29.15
N PRO A 52 19.83 -0.88 29.34
CA PRO A 52 19.83 -0.03 30.54
C PRO A 52 18.50 0.70 30.79
N THR A 53 17.68 0.85 29.75
CA THR A 53 16.32 1.45 29.85
C THR A 53 15.23 0.41 30.10
N LEU A 54 15.58 -0.77 30.59
CA LEU A 54 14.67 -1.89 30.89
C LEU A 54 13.81 -2.33 29.69
N ARG A 55 14.41 -2.36 28.50
CA ARG A 55 13.79 -2.90 27.29
C ARG A 55 14.40 -4.27 27.00
N LEU A 56 13.55 -5.24 26.67
CA LEU A 56 14.01 -6.50 26.12
C LEU A 56 14.53 -6.24 24.69
N ALA A 57 15.72 -6.74 24.40
CA ALA A 57 16.34 -6.63 23.09
C ALA A 57 16.84 -7.99 22.62
N ALA A 58 16.85 -8.16 21.31
CA ALA A 58 17.40 -9.33 20.66
C ALA A 58 18.13 -8.90 19.37
N ASP A 59 19.24 -9.59 19.09
CA ASP A 59 20.03 -9.42 17.89
C ASP A 59 19.91 -10.67 17.01
N ASP A 60 19.92 -10.45 15.69
CA ASP A 60 19.81 -11.47 14.63
C ASP A 60 18.63 -12.44 14.86
N PHE A 61 17.47 -11.87 15.13
CA PHE A 61 16.26 -12.66 15.25
C PHE A 61 15.81 -13.15 13.88
N VAL A 62 15.60 -14.47 13.75
CA VAL A 62 15.18 -15.09 12.48
C VAL A 62 14.02 -16.06 12.70
N ILE A 63 13.04 -16.02 11.82
CA ILE A 63 12.01 -17.03 11.65
C ILE A 63 12.21 -17.63 10.27
N LYS A 64 12.42 -18.95 10.21
CA LYS A 64 12.52 -19.67 8.94
C LYS A 64 11.18 -20.26 8.54
N ASP A 65 10.98 -20.35 7.23
CA ASP A 65 9.82 -21.01 6.63
C ASP A 65 9.99 -22.55 6.57
N LEU A 66 9.03 -23.21 5.90
CA LEU A 66 9.05 -24.68 5.78
C LEU A 66 10.14 -25.21 4.85
N HIS A 67 10.71 -24.35 4.00
CA HIS A 67 11.85 -24.63 3.15
C HIS A 67 13.19 -24.30 3.83
N ASN A 68 13.16 -24.02 5.14
CA ASN A 68 14.34 -23.65 5.94
C ASN A 68 15.04 -22.35 5.49
N GLN A 69 14.30 -21.47 4.79
CA GLN A 69 14.80 -20.17 4.37
C GLN A 69 14.33 -19.06 5.34
N PRO A 70 15.16 -18.03 5.57
CA PRO A 70 14.76 -16.88 6.36
C PRO A 70 13.51 -16.22 5.76
N MET A 71 12.40 -16.26 6.48
CA MET A 71 11.14 -15.60 6.11
C MET A 71 11.03 -14.23 6.78
N ILE A 72 11.42 -14.16 8.05
CA ILE A 72 11.50 -12.90 8.80
C ILE A 72 12.88 -12.87 9.45
N TYR A 73 13.63 -11.83 9.16
CA TYR A 73 14.91 -11.54 9.81
C TYR A 73 14.88 -10.13 10.40
N VAL A 74 15.41 -9.95 11.60
CA VAL A 74 15.55 -8.63 12.22
C VAL A 74 16.92 -8.55 12.87
N LYS A 75 17.77 -7.66 12.34
CA LYS A 75 19.13 -7.48 12.85
C LYS A 75 19.15 -7.03 14.29
N HIS A 76 18.29 -6.08 14.65
CA HIS A 76 18.16 -5.60 16.01
C HIS A 76 16.70 -5.26 16.33
N VAL A 77 16.14 -5.93 17.32
CA VAL A 77 14.79 -5.62 17.83
C VAL A 77 14.86 -5.29 19.32
N LYS A 78 14.15 -4.26 19.74
CA LYS A 78 13.97 -3.91 21.14
C LYS A 78 12.53 -3.52 21.43
N GLY A 79 12.02 -3.96 22.56
CA GLY A 79 10.66 -3.71 22.97
C GLY A 79 10.52 -3.50 24.46
N ARG A 80 9.53 -2.69 24.82
CA ARG A 80 9.06 -2.57 26.21
C ARG A 80 7.79 -3.37 26.35
N PHE A 81 7.92 -4.52 27.00
CA PHE A 81 6.80 -5.42 27.24
C PHE A 81 5.79 -4.79 28.20
N ASN A 82 4.50 -5.07 27.99
CA ASN A 82 3.42 -4.62 28.85
C ASN A 82 2.70 -5.80 29.49
N THR A 83 2.04 -6.67 28.70
CA THR A 83 1.18 -7.72 29.25
C THR A 83 1.21 -8.98 28.40
N LEU A 84 1.18 -10.13 29.07
CA LEU A 84 0.89 -11.45 28.48
C LEU A 84 -0.37 -12.01 29.13
N LYS A 85 -1.39 -12.30 28.34
CA LYS A 85 -2.57 -13.07 28.77
C LYS A 85 -2.64 -14.37 27.99
N THR A 86 -3.11 -15.42 28.61
CA THR A 86 -3.16 -16.76 27.98
C THR A 86 -4.55 -17.13 27.45
N ASN A 87 -5.60 -16.38 27.81
CA ASN A 87 -6.97 -16.65 27.38
C ASN A 87 -7.80 -15.36 27.25
N PRO A 88 -8.03 -14.81 26.02
CA PRO A 88 -7.34 -15.18 24.77
C PRO A 88 -5.83 -14.90 24.85
N LEU A 89 -5.06 -15.53 23.95
CA LEU A 89 -3.62 -15.26 23.89
C LEU A 89 -3.38 -13.82 23.44
N THR A 90 -2.99 -12.98 24.40
CA THR A 90 -2.76 -11.55 24.15
C THR A 90 -1.32 -11.19 24.50
N LEU A 91 -0.60 -10.66 23.51
CA LEU A 91 0.72 -10.06 23.67
C LEU A 91 0.58 -8.54 23.53
N SER A 92 1.08 -7.80 24.51
CA SER A 92 1.00 -6.33 24.50
C SER A 92 2.36 -5.72 24.82
N PHE A 93 2.71 -4.70 24.00
CA PHE A 93 3.95 -3.94 24.16
C PHE A 93 3.63 -2.44 24.17
N HIS A 94 4.29 -1.67 25.01
CA HIS A 94 4.27 -0.21 24.94
C HIS A 94 5.03 0.30 23.74
N SER A 95 6.12 -0.34 23.39
CA SER A 95 6.89 0.05 22.20
C SER A 95 7.67 -1.13 21.65
N VAL A 96 7.78 -1.17 20.33
CA VAL A 96 8.67 -2.07 19.60
C VAL A 96 9.44 -1.24 18.57
N THR A 97 10.75 -1.42 18.51
CA THR A 97 11.60 -0.87 17.47
C THR A 97 12.38 -2.00 16.81
N ALA A 98 12.24 -2.15 15.52
CA ALA A 98 13.04 -3.08 14.72
C ALA A 98 13.93 -2.28 13.75
N THR A 99 15.19 -2.65 13.68
CA THR A 99 16.17 -2.05 12.78
C THR A 99 16.67 -3.10 11.81
N GLU A 100 16.73 -2.76 10.54
CA GLU A 100 17.11 -3.65 9.46
C GLU A 100 16.30 -4.96 9.52
N ALA A 101 14.96 -4.82 9.59
CA ALA A 101 14.05 -5.94 9.45
C ALA A 101 13.91 -6.29 7.97
N ASP A 102 13.97 -7.58 7.64
CA ASP A 102 13.76 -8.13 6.31
C ASP A 102 12.62 -9.15 6.38
N VAL A 103 11.55 -8.89 5.64
CA VAL A 103 10.41 -9.81 5.51
C VAL A 103 10.34 -10.26 4.07
N THR A 104 10.56 -11.55 3.85
CA THR A 104 10.60 -12.17 2.53
C THR A 104 9.48 -13.20 2.39
N LEU A 105 8.46 -12.86 1.61
CA LEU A 105 7.34 -13.73 1.30
C LEU A 105 7.57 -14.41 -0.05
N VAL A 106 7.57 -15.75 -0.07
CA VAL A 106 7.85 -16.52 -1.29
C VAL A 106 6.78 -17.58 -1.51
N THR A 107 6.24 -17.61 -2.73
CA THR A 107 5.58 -18.80 -3.27
C THR A 107 6.63 -19.58 -4.06
N TYR A 108 7.11 -20.69 -3.51
CA TYR A 108 8.14 -21.50 -4.15
C TYR A 108 7.63 -22.20 -5.40
N GLU A 109 8.54 -22.61 -6.26
CA GLU A 109 8.20 -23.38 -7.44
C GLU A 109 7.47 -24.70 -7.05
N GLY A 110 6.31 -24.91 -7.64
CA GLY A 110 5.41 -26.03 -7.31
C GLY A 110 4.49 -25.81 -6.10
N ASP A 111 4.70 -24.77 -5.30
CA ASP A 111 3.79 -24.41 -4.21
C ASP A 111 2.61 -23.57 -4.72
N THR A 112 1.44 -23.76 -4.10
CA THR A 112 0.21 -23.00 -4.42
C THR A 112 -0.04 -21.84 -3.48
N ILE A 113 0.69 -21.77 -2.36
CA ILE A 113 0.50 -20.75 -1.31
C ILE A 113 1.84 -20.16 -0.89
N VAL A 114 1.82 -18.91 -0.48
CA VAL A 114 2.99 -18.20 0.02
C VAL A 114 3.52 -18.81 1.33
N ASN A 115 4.83 -18.78 1.54
CA ASN A 115 5.54 -19.41 2.67
C ASN A 115 4.95 -19.05 4.05
N ILE A 116 4.55 -17.79 4.28
CA ILE A 116 3.94 -17.36 5.56
C ILE A 116 2.59 -18.06 5.81
N SER A 117 1.78 -18.25 4.76
CA SER A 117 0.51 -18.96 4.87
C SER A 117 0.72 -20.46 5.10
N ALA A 118 1.71 -21.07 4.44
CA ALA A 118 2.09 -22.45 4.65
C ALA A 118 2.59 -22.67 6.10
N TRP A 119 3.44 -21.76 6.57
CA TRP A 119 3.95 -21.73 7.93
C TRP A 119 2.80 -21.55 8.95
N ALA A 120 1.91 -20.59 8.76
CA ALA A 120 0.76 -20.35 9.63
C ALA A 120 -0.18 -21.59 9.72
N LYS A 121 -0.45 -22.25 8.59
CA LYS A 121 -1.23 -23.52 8.58
C LYS A 121 -0.57 -24.64 9.37
N LYS A 122 0.77 -24.76 9.35
CA LYS A 122 1.51 -25.77 10.10
C LYS A 122 1.43 -25.52 11.60
N ILE A 123 1.50 -24.27 12.06
CA ILE A 123 1.46 -23.93 13.47
C ILE A 123 0.03 -23.87 14.03
N SER A 124 -0.96 -23.52 13.23
CA SER A 124 -2.38 -23.57 13.58
C SER A 124 -2.89 -25.00 13.44
N LYS A 125 -2.60 -25.87 14.44
CA LYS A 125 -3.31 -27.16 14.52
C LYS A 125 -4.81 -26.90 14.61
N PRO A 126 -5.66 -27.60 13.84
CA PRO A 126 -7.11 -27.43 13.94
C PRO A 126 -7.56 -27.75 15.37
N LYS A 127 -7.81 -26.73 16.16
CA LYS A 127 -8.42 -26.85 17.48
C LYS A 127 -9.92 -26.80 17.29
N LYS A 128 -10.65 -27.63 18.05
CA LYS A 128 -12.12 -27.60 18.09
C LYS A 128 -12.71 -26.21 18.42
N ASN A 129 -11.95 -25.33 19.06
CA ASN A 129 -12.24 -23.90 19.27
C ASN A 129 -10.92 -23.14 19.11
N PRO A 130 -10.64 -22.48 17.99
CA PRO A 130 -9.51 -21.60 17.85
C PRO A 130 -9.66 -20.47 18.88
N LYS A 131 -8.66 -20.32 19.76
CA LYS A 131 -8.62 -19.19 20.69
C LYS A 131 -8.09 -18.00 19.92
N ASP A 132 -8.73 -16.85 20.08
CA ASP A 132 -8.28 -15.61 19.48
C ASP A 132 -6.82 -15.31 19.86
N PHE A 133 -6.07 -14.82 18.88
CA PHE A 133 -4.75 -14.25 19.04
C PHE A 133 -4.81 -12.73 18.92
N ILE A 134 -4.24 -12.04 19.89
CA ILE A 134 -4.23 -10.57 19.93
C ILE A 134 -2.79 -10.11 20.15
N LEU A 135 -2.27 -9.33 19.22
CA LEU A 135 -1.02 -8.59 19.38
C LEU A 135 -1.36 -7.09 19.42
N ARG A 136 -0.88 -6.38 20.45
CA ARG A 136 -1.04 -4.93 20.59
C ARG A 136 0.31 -4.28 20.83
N ILE A 137 0.59 -3.22 20.07
CA ILE A 137 1.80 -2.42 20.22
C ILE A 137 1.40 -0.95 20.19
N ASP A 138 1.56 -0.25 21.33
CA ASP A 138 1.16 1.16 21.41
C ASP A 138 1.97 2.04 20.45
N ASN A 139 3.28 1.75 20.30
CA ASN A 139 4.19 2.46 19.41
C ASN A 139 5.11 1.47 18.68
N ILE A 140 5.02 1.38 17.39
CA ILE A 140 5.89 0.56 16.54
C ILE A 140 6.77 1.45 15.66
N ARG A 141 8.04 1.07 15.50
CA ARG A 141 8.98 1.72 14.60
C ARG A 141 9.81 0.68 13.86
N LEU A 142 9.84 0.79 12.53
CA LEU A 142 10.81 0.10 11.68
C LEU A 142 11.82 1.14 11.17
N ILE A 143 13.08 0.75 11.08
CA ILE A 143 14.18 1.61 10.63
C ILE A 143 14.97 0.87 9.57
N ASN A 144 15.10 1.46 8.39
CA ASN A 144 15.87 0.93 7.27
C ASN A 144 15.54 -0.55 6.99
N SER A 145 14.27 -0.86 6.86
CA SER A 145 13.77 -2.23 6.71
C SER A 145 13.49 -2.57 5.26
N ARG A 146 13.29 -3.86 4.98
CA ARG A 146 13.01 -4.40 3.65
C ARG A 146 11.79 -5.30 3.70
N PHE A 147 10.97 -5.27 2.66
CA PHE A 147 9.87 -6.18 2.43
C PHE A 147 9.88 -6.65 0.99
N SER A 148 9.74 -7.96 0.76
CA SER A 148 9.65 -8.50 -0.58
C SER A 148 8.62 -9.61 -0.71
N ILE A 149 7.99 -9.69 -1.89
CA ILE A 149 7.13 -10.81 -2.30
C ILE A 149 7.67 -11.36 -3.60
N ALA A 150 7.85 -12.67 -3.68
CA ALA A 150 8.27 -13.38 -4.89
C ALA A 150 7.34 -14.57 -5.18
N ASN A 151 6.99 -14.79 -6.45
CA ASN A 151 6.26 -15.95 -6.91
C ASN A 151 7.10 -16.69 -7.96
N GLN A 152 7.78 -17.76 -7.55
CA GLN A 152 8.69 -18.53 -8.41
C GLN A 152 7.97 -19.34 -9.50
N ASN A 153 6.64 -19.52 -9.40
CA ASN A 153 5.85 -20.14 -10.47
C ASN A 153 5.60 -19.18 -11.65
N LYS A 154 5.83 -17.87 -11.48
CA LYS A 154 5.75 -16.89 -12.55
C LYS A 154 7.15 -16.65 -13.09
N GLN A 155 7.29 -16.57 -14.42
CA GLN A 155 8.54 -16.15 -15.02
C GLN A 155 8.87 -14.74 -14.53
N GLN A 156 9.92 -14.63 -13.73
CA GLN A 156 10.48 -13.34 -13.39
C GLN A 156 11.09 -12.74 -14.65
N LYS A 157 10.65 -11.58 -15.04
CA LYS A 157 11.36 -10.77 -16.03
C LYS A 157 12.66 -10.30 -15.37
N THR A 158 13.75 -10.93 -15.75
CA THR A 158 15.10 -10.66 -15.24
C THR A 158 15.81 -9.61 -16.08
N PRO A 159 16.79 -8.90 -15.52
CA PRO A 159 16.87 -8.29 -14.19
C PRO A 159 16.17 -6.92 -14.15
N TYR A 160 15.98 -6.36 -12.96
CA TYR A 160 15.52 -4.99 -12.81
C TYR A 160 16.32 -4.01 -13.70
N ILE A 161 15.61 -3.31 -14.57
CA ILE A 161 16.10 -2.15 -15.31
C ILE A 161 15.23 -0.98 -14.85
N GLU A 162 15.87 0.07 -14.36
CA GLU A 162 15.22 1.31 -13.97
C GLU A 162 14.25 1.78 -15.06
N GLY A 163 13.01 2.11 -14.68
CA GLY A 163 11.95 2.46 -15.62
C GLY A 163 11.18 1.30 -16.25
N GLN A 164 11.41 0.06 -15.84
CA GLN A 164 10.55 -1.08 -16.21
C GLN A 164 9.32 -1.17 -15.31
N GLU A 165 8.29 -1.83 -15.86
CA GLU A 165 7.07 -2.13 -15.12
C GLU A 165 7.32 -3.00 -13.89
N MET A 166 6.44 -2.85 -12.89
CA MET A 166 6.33 -3.79 -11.80
C MET A 166 6.18 -5.22 -12.34
N ASP A 167 7.06 -6.11 -11.90
CA ASP A 167 6.94 -7.54 -12.21
C ASP A 167 5.84 -8.15 -11.31
N PRO A 168 4.76 -8.71 -11.87
CA PRO A 168 3.72 -9.36 -11.07
C PRO A 168 4.22 -10.56 -10.25
N GLY A 169 5.40 -11.10 -10.60
CA GLY A 169 6.06 -12.19 -9.88
C GLY A 169 7.02 -11.74 -8.79
N PHE A 170 7.36 -10.43 -8.75
CA PHE A 170 8.32 -9.91 -7.79
C PHE A 170 8.01 -8.46 -7.41
N PHE A 171 7.90 -8.20 -6.11
CA PHE A 171 7.69 -6.89 -5.54
C PHE A 171 8.64 -6.68 -4.36
N GLU A 172 9.30 -5.54 -4.29
CA GLU A 172 10.25 -5.25 -3.23
C GLU A 172 10.18 -3.77 -2.82
N MET A 173 10.08 -3.53 -1.51
CA MET A 173 10.27 -2.22 -0.89
C MET A 173 11.57 -2.23 -0.08
N ARG A 174 12.38 -1.20 -0.24
CA ARG A 174 13.67 -1.01 0.45
C ARG A 174 13.66 0.27 1.27
N HIS A 175 14.62 0.39 2.18
CA HIS A 175 14.80 1.56 3.05
C HIS A 175 13.50 1.98 3.74
N ILE A 176 12.69 0.98 4.17
CA ILE A 176 11.43 1.26 4.82
C ILE A 176 11.69 1.90 6.18
N ASP A 177 11.28 3.16 6.34
CA ASP A 177 11.11 3.80 7.64
C ASP A 177 9.62 3.89 7.96
N PHE A 178 9.22 3.26 9.05
CA PHE A 178 7.81 3.18 9.45
C PHE A 178 7.64 3.54 10.91
N LYS A 179 6.61 4.33 11.20
CA LYS A 179 6.20 4.68 12.55
C LYS A 179 4.69 4.68 12.64
N ALA A 180 4.15 3.88 13.57
CA ALA A 180 2.73 3.85 13.83
C ALA A 180 2.42 3.75 15.32
N ASN A 181 1.21 4.15 15.66
CA ASN A 181 0.63 3.98 16.99
C ASN A 181 -0.55 3.02 16.92
N LYS A 182 -0.93 2.44 18.05
CA LYS A 182 -2.08 1.54 18.18
C LYS A 182 -2.08 0.40 17.16
N PHE A 183 -0.88 -0.14 16.85
CA PHE A 183 -0.77 -1.30 15.97
C PHE A 183 -1.43 -2.49 16.67
N GLN A 184 -2.34 -3.13 15.98
CA GLN A 184 -3.06 -4.29 16.47
C GLN A 184 -3.16 -5.36 15.39
N VAL A 185 -2.93 -6.60 15.80
CA VAL A 185 -3.33 -7.79 15.04
C VAL A 185 -4.36 -8.53 15.88
N PHE A 186 -5.53 -8.77 15.29
CA PHE A 186 -6.58 -9.60 15.87
C PHE A 186 -6.90 -10.72 14.90
N ASN A 187 -6.41 -11.91 15.20
CA ASN A 187 -6.41 -13.04 14.26
C ASN A 187 -5.74 -12.65 12.91
N ASP A 188 -6.52 -12.49 11.85
CA ASP A 188 -6.06 -12.11 10.50
C ASP A 188 -6.24 -10.60 10.22
N ASP A 189 -6.93 -9.88 11.11
CA ASP A 189 -7.18 -8.46 10.95
C ASP A 189 -6.01 -7.63 11.49
N ILE A 190 -5.58 -6.65 10.73
CA ILE A 190 -4.49 -5.74 11.10
C ILE A 190 -4.99 -4.30 11.06
N SER A 191 -4.70 -3.55 12.11
CA SER A 191 -4.98 -2.11 12.13
C SER A 191 -3.83 -1.32 12.74
N ALA A 192 -3.66 -0.08 12.31
CA ALA A 192 -2.63 0.82 12.81
C ALA A 192 -2.95 2.28 12.50
N LYS A 193 -2.55 3.19 13.38
CA LYS A 193 -2.48 4.61 13.07
C LYS A 193 -1.09 4.96 12.58
N ILE A 194 -0.91 4.99 11.27
CA ILE A 194 0.36 5.27 10.60
C ILE A 194 0.67 6.76 10.76
N LYS A 195 1.80 7.06 11.38
CA LYS A 195 2.30 8.43 11.55
C LYS A 195 3.31 8.83 10.49
N HIS A 196 4.02 7.85 10.00
CA HIS A 196 5.01 8.00 8.95
C HIS A 196 5.29 6.66 8.31
N ILE A 197 5.33 6.63 7.00
CA ILE A 197 5.94 5.56 6.20
C ILE A 197 6.67 6.21 5.04
N SER A 198 7.88 5.76 4.77
CA SER A 198 8.65 6.06 3.57
C SER A 198 9.34 4.81 3.08
N TYR A 199 9.52 4.67 1.78
CA TYR A 199 10.22 3.54 1.18
C TYR A 199 10.56 3.81 -0.28
N ASP A 200 11.53 3.05 -0.78
CA ASP A 200 11.89 2.98 -2.18
C ASP A 200 11.46 1.66 -2.76
N GLN A 201 10.95 1.65 -3.97
CA GLN A 201 10.71 0.43 -4.74
C GLN A 201 11.79 0.22 -5.77
N TYR A 202 12.12 -1.04 -6.03
CA TYR A 202 13.19 -1.40 -6.94
C TYR A 202 12.96 -0.92 -8.39
N PHE A 203 11.71 -0.62 -8.77
CA PHE A 203 11.35 -0.13 -10.10
C PHE A 203 11.24 1.42 -10.18
N GLY A 204 11.77 2.13 -9.20
CA GLY A 204 11.93 3.59 -9.26
C GLY A 204 10.81 4.42 -8.62
N PHE A 205 9.83 3.80 -7.94
CA PHE A 205 8.86 4.55 -7.15
C PHE A 205 9.43 4.91 -5.77
N HIS A 206 9.28 6.16 -5.37
CA HIS A 206 9.73 6.68 -4.08
C HIS A 206 8.57 7.30 -3.30
N LEU A 207 8.18 6.66 -2.19
CA LEU A 207 7.28 7.27 -1.23
C LEU A 207 8.09 8.05 -0.19
N ILE A 208 8.06 9.37 -0.28
CA ILE A 208 8.78 10.26 0.65
C ILE A 208 8.09 10.25 2.02
N LYS A 209 6.75 10.29 2.02
CA LYS A 209 5.98 10.30 3.25
C LYS A 209 4.57 9.77 3.02
N GLY A 210 4.15 8.86 3.88
CA GLY A 210 2.77 8.40 3.99
C GLY A 210 2.30 8.46 5.45
N SER A 211 1.00 8.71 5.65
CA SER A 211 0.34 8.66 6.95
C SER A 211 -1.14 8.38 6.77
N GLY A 212 -1.83 7.92 7.82
CA GLY A 212 -3.26 7.65 7.80
C GLY A 212 -3.64 6.57 8.81
N ASP A 213 -4.93 6.34 8.97
CA ASP A 213 -5.46 5.27 9.79
C ASP A 213 -5.73 4.05 8.88
N PHE A 214 -5.02 2.97 9.11
CA PHE A 214 -5.01 1.76 8.28
C PHE A 214 -5.75 0.61 8.94
N GLU A 215 -6.54 -0.10 8.16
CA GLU A 215 -7.18 -1.36 8.54
C GLU A 215 -7.23 -2.32 7.34
N ILE A 216 -6.90 -3.57 7.59
CA ILE A 216 -7.04 -4.65 6.61
C ILE A 216 -7.66 -5.88 7.29
N THR A 217 -8.67 -6.46 6.65
CA THR A 217 -9.39 -7.65 7.09
C THR A 217 -9.54 -8.62 5.92
N ASN A 218 -10.23 -9.73 6.11
CA ASN A 218 -10.48 -10.71 5.03
C ASN A 218 -11.27 -10.17 3.84
N ASN A 219 -11.98 -9.05 4.02
CA ASN A 219 -12.91 -8.51 3.01
C ASN A 219 -12.83 -6.98 2.85
N LEU A 220 -11.91 -6.34 3.54
CA LEU A 220 -11.78 -4.89 3.57
C LEU A 220 -10.30 -4.49 3.65
N LEU A 221 -9.92 -3.49 2.84
CA LEU A 221 -8.74 -2.68 3.07
C LEU A 221 -9.19 -1.22 3.13
N ARG A 222 -8.82 -0.51 4.19
CA ARG A 222 -9.23 0.88 4.42
C ARG A 222 -8.05 1.74 4.86
N PHE A 223 -8.01 2.95 4.30
CA PHE A 223 -7.16 4.04 4.74
C PHE A 223 -8.02 5.27 4.95
N ASP A 224 -8.15 5.73 6.19
CA ASP A 224 -8.79 7.00 6.51
C ASP A 224 -7.71 8.08 6.76
N ASP A 225 -7.99 9.34 6.44
CA ASP A 225 -7.06 10.47 6.54
C ASP A 225 -5.70 10.17 5.86
N CYS A 226 -5.73 9.44 4.74
CA CYS A 226 -4.55 9.02 4.01
C CYS A 226 -3.89 10.21 3.32
N LYS A 227 -2.63 10.46 3.65
CA LYS A 227 -1.78 11.46 2.99
C LYS A 227 -0.54 10.79 2.45
N LEU A 228 -0.32 10.94 1.16
CA LEU A 228 0.82 10.37 0.46
C LEU A 228 1.57 11.48 -0.26
N GLN A 229 2.85 11.51 -0.10
CA GLN A 229 3.76 12.43 -0.77
C GLN A 229 4.86 11.63 -1.46
N THR A 230 4.96 11.79 -2.76
CA THR A 230 6.05 11.30 -3.60
C THR A 230 6.92 12.48 -4.05
N GLU A 231 7.79 12.28 -5.04
CA GLU A 231 8.56 13.37 -5.63
C GLU A 231 7.67 14.33 -6.42
N ASN A 232 6.62 13.83 -7.06
CA ASN A 232 5.80 14.62 -8.00
C ASN A 232 4.33 14.75 -7.56
N SER A 233 3.86 13.90 -6.64
CA SER A 233 2.46 13.86 -6.24
C SER A 233 2.27 14.13 -4.75
N ASN A 234 1.11 14.72 -4.41
CA ASN A 234 0.67 14.95 -3.04
C ASN A 234 -0.83 14.64 -2.94
N LEU A 235 -1.15 13.49 -2.35
CA LEU A 235 -2.52 12.98 -2.27
C LEU A 235 -3.06 13.10 -0.85
N ASP A 236 -4.33 13.54 -0.72
CA ASP A 236 -5.11 13.57 0.51
C ASP A 236 -6.46 12.91 0.26
N LEU A 237 -6.68 11.70 0.81
CA LEU A 237 -7.86 10.92 0.49
C LEU A 237 -8.26 9.96 1.61
N ASP A 238 -9.52 9.54 1.59
CA ASP A 238 -9.98 8.34 2.25
C ASP A 238 -10.17 7.27 1.19
N LEU A 239 -9.67 6.06 1.43
CA LEU A 239 -9.67 4.97 0.45
C LEU A 239 -10.21 3.70 1.10
N ARG A 240 -11.12 3.04 0.41
CA ARG A 240 -11.69 1.76 0.82
C ARG A 240 -11.77 0.82 -0.36
N PHE A 241 -11.26 -0.39 -0.18
CA PHE A 241 -11.42 -1.52 -1.08
C PHE A 241 -12.27 -2.59 -0.38
N ASP A 242 -13.43 -2.89 -0.95
CA ASP A 242 -14.26 -4.00 -0.52
C ASP A 242 -14.08 -5.17 -1.49
N TYR A 243 -13.81 -6.34 -0.95
CA TYR A 243 -13.63 -7.59 -1.70
C TYR A 243 -14.20 -8.78 -0.91
N ASN A 244 -14.59 -9.87 -1.58
CA ASN A 244 -15.21 -10.97 -0.87
C ASN A 244 -14.23 -11.85 -0.10
N ILE A 245 -13.05 -12.08 -0.68
CA ILE A 245 -11.94 -12.84 -0.08
C ILE A 245 -10.60 -12.30 -0.61
N TRP A 246 -9.52 -12.59 0.08
CA TRP A 246 -8.16 -12.22 -0.35
C TRP A 246 -7.82 -12.60 -1.80
N GLY A 247 -8.40 -13.72 -2.30
CA GLY A 247 -8.19 -14.18 -3.67
C GLY A 247 -8.69 -13.21 -4.73
N ASN A 248 -9.68 -12.37 -4.43
CA ASN A 248 -10.23 -11.38 -5.36
C ASN A 248 -9.24 -10.23 -5.66
N LEU A 249 -8.23 -10.02 -4.83
CA LEU A 249 -7.15 -9.07 -5.13
C LEU A 249 -6.33 -9.49 -6.37
N GLY A 250 -6.37 -10.76 -6.76
CA GLY A 250 -5.80 -11.24 -8.03
C GLY A 250 -6.59 -10.85 -9.27
N ASP A 251 -7.87 -10.50 -9.09
CA ASP A 251 -8.80 -10.01 -10.12
C ASP A 251 -9.29 -8.61 -9.73
N PHE A 252 -8.32 -7.70 -9.51
CA PHE A 252 -8.55 -6.37 -8.95
C PHE A 252 -9.49 -5.52 -9.81
N LEU A 253 -9.41 -5.68 -11.14
CA LEU A 253 -10.11 -4.81 -12.08
C LEU A 253 -11.64 -4.95 -11.99
N ASP A 254 -12.14 -6.17 -11.72
CA ASP A 254 -13.57 -6.48 -11.75
C ASP A 254 -14.13 -6.83 -10.36
N SER A 255 -13.30 -7.36 -9.46
CA SER A 255 -13.74 -7.97 -8.20
C SER A 255 -13.57 -7.10 -6.97
N VAL A 256 -12.83 -5.98 -7.07
CA VAL A 256 -12.59 -5.06 -5.96
C VAL A 256 -13.41 -3.79 -6.14
N ASN A 257 -14.36 -3.56 -5.23
CA ASN A 257 -15.10 -2.30 -5.22
C ASN A 257 -14.28 -1.22 -4.50
N ILE A 258 -14.03 -0.14 -5.21
CA ILE A 258 -13.27 1.03 -4.75
C ILE A 258 -14.25 2.09 -4.30
N THR A 259 -14.07 2.63 -3.10
CA THR A 259 -14.72 3.86 -2.66
C THR A 259 -13.62 4.79 -2.17
N ALA A 260 -13.50 5.97 -2.78
CA ALA A 260 -12.54 6.97 -2.33
C ALA A 260 -13.18 8.36 -2.29
N THR A 261 -12.85 9.11 -1.22
CA THR A 261 -13.10 10.54 -1.14
C THR A 261 -11.75 11.24 -1.31
N VAL A 262 -11.58 11.91 -2.43
CA VAL A 262 -10.34 12.62 -2.73
C VAL A 262 -10.54 14.09 -2.40
N ARG A 263 -9.77 14.60 -1.45
CA ARG A 263 -9.64 16.03 -1.15
C ARG A 263 -8.67 16.67 -2.15
N PRO A 264 -8.56 17.99 -2.26
CA PRO A 264 -7.66 18.63 -3.22
C PRO A 264 -6.27 17.98 -3.22
N SER A 265 -5.92 17.37 -4.34
CA SER A 265 -4.74 16.51 -4.49
C SER A 265 -4.04 16.76 -5.82
N ASP A 266 -2.70 16.68 -5.80
CA ASP A 266 -1.87 16.72 -7.00
C ASP A 266 -1.37 15.32 -7.32
N PHE A 267 -1.53 14.89 -8.55
CA PHE A 267 -1.09 13.57 -9.02
C PHE A 267 -0.41 13.67 -10.38
N CYS A 268 0.83 13.22 -10.44
CA CYS A 268 1.59 13.13 -11.68
C CYS A 268 1.62 11.68 -12.17
N LEU A 269 1.28 11.49 -13.44
CA LEU A 269 1.21 10.16 -14.06
C LEU A 269 2.57 9.43 -14.07
N THR A 270 3.67 10.18 -13.98
CA THR A 270 5.02 9.62 -13.81
C THR A 270 5.14 8.71 -12.60
N ASP A 271 4.48 9.04 -11.49
CA ASP A 271 4.53 8.23 -10.27
C ASP A 271 3.76 6.92 -10.39
N ALA A 272 2.75 6.87 -11.26
CA ALA A 272 1.99 5.65 -11.54
C ALA A 272 2.53 4.86 -12.74
N ALA A 273 3.40 5.45 -13.54
CA ALA A 273 3.92 4.84 -14.78
C ALA A 273 4.69 3.54 -14.55
N CYS A 274 5.29 3.38 -13.37
CA CYS A 274 5.96 2.16 -12.96
C CYS A 274 4.99 1.00 -12.69
N TYR A 275 3.72 1.30 -12.35
CA TYR A 275 2.69 0.29 -12.09
C TYR A 275 1.89 -0.09 -13.35
N ALA A 276 1.86 0.78 -14.36
CA ALA A 276 1.02 0.60 -15.55
C ALA A 276 1.75 1.04 -16.82
N ALA A 277 2.05 0.08 -17.70
CA ALA A 277 2.67 0.36 -19.01
C ALA A 277 1.83 1.31 -19.88
N ALA A 278 0.51 1.26 -19.73
CA ALA A 278 -0.42 2.06 -20.51
C ALA A 278 -0.25 3.58 -20.34
N ILE A 279 0.43 4.03 -19.28
CA ILE A 279 0.69 5.46 -19.01
C ILE A 279 2.19 5.79 -18.98
N ARG A 280 3.04 4.84 -19.38
CA ARG A 280 4.48 5.07 -19.46
C ARG A 280 4.79 6.15 -20.48
N GLY A 281 5.64 7.10 -20.14
CA GLY A 281 5.96 8.25 -20.99
C GLY A 281 5.00 9.44 -20.87
N MET A 282 3.93 9.30 -20.06
CA MET A 282 3.06 10.41 -19.69
C MET A 282 3.65 11.11 -18.44
N ASP A 283 4.02 12.37 -18.59
CA ASP A 283 4.54 13.22 -17.50
C ASP A 283 3.52 14.27 -17.02
N ASN A 284 2.26 14.06 -17.41
CA ASN A 284 1.18 14.99 -17.09
C ASN A 284 0.85 14.95 -15.59
N CYS A 285 0.69 16.13 -15.00
CA CYS A 285 0.24 16.28 -13.61
C CYS A 285 -1.17 16.86 -13.60
N LEU A 286 -1.99 16.32 -12.71
CA LEU A 286 -3.40 16.69 -12.54
C LEU A 286 -3.62 17.16 -11.11
N HIS A 287 -4.37 18.24 -10.95
CA HIS A 287 -4.93 18.63 -9.66
C HIS A 287 -6.40 18.25 -9.62
N PHE A 288 -6.82 17.43 -8.68
CA PHE A 288 -8.19 16.92 -8.68
C PHE A 288 -8.75 16.66 -7.30
N GLN A 289 -10.09 16.63 -7.22
CA GLN A 289 -10.88 16.25 -6.07
C GLN A 289 -12.19 15.61 -6.51
N GLY A 290 -12.87 14.91 -5.61
CA GLY A 290 -14.17 14.29 -5.87
C GLY A 290 -14.33 12.94 -5.20
N LEU A 291 -15.42 12.26 -5.53
CA LEU A 291 -15.72 10.92 -5.04
C LEU A 291 -15.47 9.90 -6.15
N VAL A 292 -14.86 8.79 -5.80
CA VAL A 292 -14.64 7.64 -6.68
C VAL A 292 -15.41 6.46 -6.14
N ASN A 293 -16.18 5.78 -6.98
CA ASN A 293 -16.96 4.60 -6.60
C ASN A 293 -17.01 3.57 -7.74
N GLY A 294 -16.97 2.29 -7.41
CA GLY A 294 -17.10 1.18 -8.36
C GLY A 294 -15.83 0.34 -8.47
N CYS A 295 -15.77 -0.60 -9.41
CA CYS A 295 -14.55 -1.31 -9.76
C CYS A 295 -13.83 -0.60 -10.91
N VAL A 296 -12.58 -0.97 -11.20
CA VAL A 296 -11.80 -0.31 -12.29
C VAL A 296 -12.52 -0.38 -13.61
N ASN A 297 -13.18 -1.51 -13.93
CA ASN A 297 -13.93 -1.68 -15.18
C ASN A 297 -15.38 -1.13 -15.13
N ASP A 298 -15.84 -0.58 -14.02
CA ASP A 298 -17.12 0.16 -13.90
C ASP A 298 -16.94 1.27 -12.85
N LEU A 299 -16.21 2.34 -13.24
CA LEU A 299 -15.77 3.41 -12.36
C LEU A 299 -16.68 4.63 -12.49
N ARG A 300 -17.05 5.22 -11.37
CA ARG A 300 -17.83 6.46 -11.28
C ARG A 300 -17.04 7.51 -10.51
N LEU A 301 -16.92 8.66 -11.13
CA LEU A 301 -16.35 9.89 -10.57
C LEU A 301 -17.51 10.85 -10.36
N ILE A 302 -17.76 11.24 -9.10
CA ILE A 302 -18.93 12.04 -8.71
C ILE A 302 -18.43 13.35 -8.11
N ASP A 303 -19.08 14.47 -8.48
CA ASP A 303 -18.63 15.81 -8.10
C ASP A 303 -17.13 16.00 -8.39
N PHE A 304 -16.69 15.45 -9.52
CA PHE A 304 -15.29 15.41 -9.88
C PHE A 304 -14.86 16.74 -10.47
N ASP A 305 -13.80 17.30 -9.92
CA ASP A 305 -13.16 18.53 -10.35
C ASP A 305 -11.69 18.25 -10.61
N CYS A 306 -11.25 18.43 -11.85
CA CYS A 306 -9.91 18.08 -12.30
C CYS A 306 -9.33 19.22 -13.15
N HIS A 307 -8.16 19.70 -12.76
CA HIS A 307 -7.42 20.75 -13.45
C HIS A 307 -6.16 20.18 -14.06
N TYR A 308 -5.86 20.63 -15.28
CA TYR A 308 -4.64 20.32 -16.00
C TYR A 308 -3.97 21.62 -16.47
N ASN A 309 -2.71 21.77 -16.18
CA ASN A 309 -1.94 23.00 -16.41
C ASN A 309 -2.60 24.24 -15.78
N ASN A 310 -2.66 25.36 -16.49
CA ASN A 310 -3.06 26.65 -15.93
C ASN A 310 -4.54 26.95 -16.06
N SER A 311 -5.20 26.42 -17.10
CA SER A 311 -6.56 26.85 -17.44
C SER A 311 -7.51 25.73 -17.81
N THR A 312 -7.03 24.57 -18.23
CA THR A 312 -7.88 23.41 -18.56
C THR A 312 -8.45 22.80 -17.31
N TYR A 313 -9.77 22.64 -17.24
CA TYR A 313 -10.44 21.93 -16.15
C TYR A 313 -11.68 21.18 -16.64
N PHE A 314 -12.00 20.12 -15.93
CA PHE A 314 -13.18 19.30 -16.09
C PHE A 314 -13.95 19.24 -14.78
N ASN A 315 -15.22 19.61 -14.82
CA ASN A 315 -16.09 19.53 -13.66
C ASN A 315 -17.38 18.82 -14.03
N GLY A 316 -17.76 17.80 -13.25
CA GLY A 316 -18.96 17.01 -13.51
C GLY A 316 -18.95 15.62 -12.91
N ASP A 317 -19.86 14.79 -13.41
CA ASP A 317 -19.99 13.39 -13.06
C ASP A 317 -19.60 12.52 -14.28
N PHE A 318 -18.71 11.56 -14.05
CA PHE A 318 -18.19 10.71 -15.12
C PHE A 318 -18.32 9.25 -14.73
N ALA A 319 -18.97 8.44 -15.57
CA ALA A 319 -18.99 7.00 -15.42
C ALA A 319 -18.31 6.36 -16.65
N LEU A 320 -17.36 5.48 -16.34
CA LEU A 320 -16.48 4.85 -17.31
C LEU A 320 -16.58 3.34 -17.14
N LYS A 321 -17.01 2.65 -18.19
CA LYS A 321 -17.12 1.20 -18.17
C LYS A 321 -16.18 0.60 -19.20
N ASP A 322 -15.53 -0.53 -18.83
CA ASP A 322 -14.58 -1.27 -19.66
C ASP A 322 -13.39 -0.41 -20.14
N ILE A 323 -12.87 0.47 -19.25
CA ILE A 323 -11.82 1.44 -19.58
C ILE A 323 -10.49 0.79 -19.98
N THR A 324 -10.29 -0.48 -19.65
CA THR A 324 -9.12 -1.25 -20.06
C THR A 324 -9.14 -1.66 -21.53
N ASP A 325 -10.33 -1.67 -22.15
CA ASP A 325 -10.51 -1.82 -23.60
C ASP A 325 -11.10 -0.51 -24.20
N PHE A 326 -10.26 0.45 -24.45
CA PHE A 326 -10.64 1.79 -24.91
C PHE A 326 -11.54 1.79 -26.16
N LYS A 327 -11.47 0.76 -27.01
CA LYS A 327 -12.28 0.65 -28.23
C LYS A 327 -13.74 0.32 -27.95
N HIS A 328 -13.99 -0.36 -26.83
CA HIS A 328 -15.33 -0.78 -26.42
C HIS A 328 -15.79 -0.08 -25.15
N ALA A 329 -14.96 0.82 -24.62
CA ALA A 329 -15.28 1.57 -23.42
C ALA A 329 -16.57 2.37 -23.57
N VAL A 330 -17.45 2.25 -22.59
CA VAL A 330 -18.70 3.02 -22.53
C VAL A 330 -18.48 4.25 -21.65
N TRP A 331 -18.82 5.39 -22.18
CA TRP A 331 -18.68 6.70 -21.56
C TRP A 331 -20.05 7.25 -21.20
N ASN A 332 -20.22 7.66 -19.96
CA ASN A 332 -21.37 8.44 -19.53
C ASN A 332 -20.83 9.64 -18.75
N MET A 333 -20.74 10.77 -19.44
CA MET A 333 -20.11 11.99 -18.93
C MET A 333 -21.16 13.09 -18.85
N ASN A 334 -21.26 13.73 -17.71
CA ASN A 334 -22.08 14.90 -17.49
C ASN A 334 -21.19 16.07 -17.08
N PHE A 335 -21.00 17.01 -17.99
CA PHE A 335 -20.19 18.22 -17.77
C PHE A 335 -21.07 19.32 -17.19
N ASN A 336 -20.78 19.78 -15.98
CA ASN A 336 -21.46 20.90 -15.34
C ASN A 336 -20.92 22.24 -15.87
N ASP A 337 -19.60 22.42 -15.81
CA ASP A 337 -18.83 23.53 -16.36
C ASP A 337 -17.40 23.03 -16.57
N SER A 338 -16.96 22.99 -17.82
CA SER A 338 -15.62 22.53 -18.15
C SER A 338 -14.99 23.41 -19.20
N TYR A 339 -13.70 23.64 -19.10
CA TYR A 339 -12.93 24.48 -20.00
C TYR A 339 -11.69 23.76 -20.48
N ILE A 340 -11.51 23.70 -21.76
CA ILE A 340 -10.35 23.10 -22.41
C ILE A 340 -9.59 24.16 -23.18
N ASN A 341 -8.37 24.43 -22.82
CA ASN A 341 -7.42 25.19 -23.60
C ASN A 341 -6.78 24.28 -24.66
N MET A 342 -7.01 24.54 -25.93
CA MET A 342 -6.54 23.66 -27.01
C MET A 342 -5.00 23.61 -27.11
N LYS A 343 -4.31 24.66 -26.66
CA LYS A 343 -2.84 24.65 -26.57
C LYS A 343 -2.36 23.71 -25.48
N GLU A 344 -2.93 23.81 -24.29
CA GLU A 344 -2.59 22.92 -23.17
C GLU A 344 -2.94 21.47 -23.48
N LEU A 345 -4.10 21.24 -24.13
CA LEU A 345 -4.49 19.90 -24.58
C LEU A 345 -3.51 19.33 -25.62
N ALA A 346 -2.95 20.17 -26.51
CA ALA A 346 -1.96 19.73 -27.47
C ALA A 346 -0.62 19.35 -26.82
N GLU A 347 -0.29 19.92 -25.66
CA GLU A 347 0.91 19.62 -24.88
C GLU A 347 0.76 18.33 -24.03
N PHE A 348 -0.46 17.77 -23.94
CA PHE A 348 -0.71 16.54 -23.19
C PHE A 348 0.09 15.38 -23.78
N LYS A 349 0.89 14.71 -22.93
CA LYS A 349 1.73 13.60 -23.36
C LYS A 349 0.92 12.30 -23.41
N LEU A 350 1.15 11.54 -24.45
CA LEU A 350 0.63 10.19 -24.65
C LEU A 350 1.62 9.14 -24.11
N PRO A 351 1.22 7.86 -24.00
CA PRO A 351 2.09 6.79 -23.50
C PRO A 351 3.43 6.62 -24.23
N ASP A 352 3.52 7.06 -25.50
CA ASP A 352 4.77 7.06 -26.26
C ASP A 352 5.64 8.31 -26.03
N GLY A 353 5.25 9.15 -25.06
CA GLY A 353 5.94 10.40 -24.73
C GLY A 353 5.73 11.54 -25.72
N LYS A 354 4.93 11.31 -26.79
CA LYS A 354 4.61 12.35 -27.76
C LYS A 354 3.41 13.18 -27.33
N GLU A 355 3.37 14.41 -27.81
CA GLU A 355 2.22 15.29 -27.64
C GLU A 355 0.98 14.76 -28.36
N LEU A 356 -0.21 15.07 -27.81
CA LEU A 356 -1.49 14.71 -28.43
C LEU A 356 -1.62 15.35 -29.82
N PRO A 357 -1.74 14.54 -30.90
CA PRO A 357 -1.80 15.06 -32.27
C PRO A 357 -3.17 15.67 -32.57
N LEU A 358 -3.36 16.95 -32.24
CA LEU A 358 -4.61 17.67 -32.56
C LEU A 358 -4.62 18.13 -34.00
N PRO A 359 -5.75 17.91 -34.73
CA PRO A 359 -5.96 18.49 -36.06
C PRO A 359 -5.83 20.02 -36.06
N ALA A 360 -5.34 20.60 -37.15
CA ALA A 360 -5.12 22.05 -37.26
C ALA A 360 -6.39 22.87 -37.00
N ILE A 361 -7.56 22.36 -37.38
CA ILE A 361 -8.83 23.01 -37.11
C ILE A 361 -9.12 23.10 -35.61
N VAL A 362 -8.81 22.03 -34.84
CA VAL A 362 -9.02 21.98 -33.39
C VAL A 362 -8.08 22.97 -32.70
N LYS A 363 -6.81 23.05 -33.10
CA LYS A 363 -5.88 24.05 -32.58
C LYS A 363 -6.35 25.50 -32.82
N ARG A 364 -7.03 25.76 -33.93
CA ARG A 364 -7.58 27.09 -34.26
C ARG A 364 -8.80 27.48 -33.43
N ILE A 365 -9.51 26.53 -32.82
CA ILE A 365 -10.65 26.80 -31.95
C ILE A 365 -10.20 27.61 -30.70
N GLY A 366 -8.95 27.44 -30.26
CA GLY A 366 -8.35 28.16 -29.14
C GLY A 366 -8.77 27.60 -27.80
N TYR A 367 -10.07 27.55 -27.51
CA TYR A 367 -10.65 26.96 -26.32
C TYR A 367 -12.02 26.33 -26.60
N ALA A 368 -12.45 25.44 -25.71
CA ALA A 368 -13.83 24.96 -25.65
C ALA A 368 -14.34 25.00 -24.21
N LYS A 369 -15.50 25.65 -23.99
CA LYS A 369 -16.29 25.49 -22.78
C LYS A 369 -17.36 24.46 -23.05
N LEU A 370 -17.49 23.49 -22.14
CA LEU A 370 -18.36 22.34 -22.30
C LEU A 370 -19.40 22.32 -21.17
N LYS A 371 -20.67 22.15 -21.57
CA LYS A 371 -21.77 21.89 -20.64
C LYS A 371 -22.75 20.92 -21.28
N GLY A 372 -23.20 19.89 -20.56
CA GLY A 372 -24.13 18.91 -21.07
C GLY A 372 -23.64 17.50 -20.91
N SER A 373 -24.20 16.56 -21.66
CA SER A 373 -23.92 15.12 -21.51
C SER A 373 -23.40 14.47 -22.79
N LEU A 374 -22.51 13.52 -22.61
CA LEU A 374 -21.96 12.64 -23.63
C LEU A 374 -22.13 11.21 -23.16
N THR A 375 -22.83 10.36 -23.94
CA THR A 375 -23.09 8.97 -23.55
C THR A 375 -22.87 8.05 -24.73
N GLY A 376 -22.36 6.85 -24.51
CA GLY A 376 -22.19 5.84 -25.53
C GLY A 376 -20.78 5.29 -25.60
N TYR A 377 -20.40 4.71 -26.72
CA TYR A 377 -19.08 4.18 -27.02
C TYR A 377 -18.61 4.70 -28.38
N VAL A 378 -17.32 4.72 -28.61
CA VAL A 378 -16.79 5.07 -29.94
C VAL A 378 -16.97 3.83 -30.84
N PRO A 379 -17.74 3.88 -31.99
CA PRO A 379 -18.12 5.05 -32.78
C PRO A 379 -19.58 5.57 -32.59
N ALA A 380 -20.35 5.07 -31.64
CA ALA A 380 -21.76 5.43 -31.44
C ALA A 380 -21.92 6.26 -30.15
N LEU A 381 -21.89 7.60 -30.27
CA LEU A 381 -21.98 8.54 -29.17
C LEU A 381 -23.23 9.42 -29.31
N ASP A 382 -24.04 9.45 -28.26
CA ASP A 382 -25.11 10.39 -28.06
C ASP A 382 -24.56 11.62 -27.34
N ALA A 383 -24.76 12.81 -27.90
CA ALA A 383 -24.21 14.04 -27.33
C ALA A 383 -25.29 15.14 -27.27
N LYS A 384 -25.57 15.59 -26.07
CA LYS A 384 -26.42 16.76 -25.82
C LYS A 384 -25.60 17.82 -25.11
N MET A 385 -24.95 18.68 -25.89
CA MET A 385 -23.93 19.59 -25.36
C MET A 385 -24.11 21.02 -25.88
N ASP A 386 -23.80 21.96 -25.00
CA ASP A 386 -23.55 23.37 -25.34
C ASP A 386 -22.04 23.60 -25.30
N ILE A 387 -21.45 23.87 -26.46
CA ILE A 387 -20.01 24.02 -26.63
C ILE A 387 -19.74 25.45 -27.12
N GLN A 388 -19.06 26.24 -26.31
CA GLN A 388 -18.60 27.58 -26.66
C GLN A 388 -17.13 27.54 -27.04
N THR A 389 -16.79 28.09 -28.19
CA THR A 389 -15.41 28.09 -28.70
C THR A 389 -14.97 29.49 -29.13
N GLY A 390 -13.69 29.68 -29.37
CA GLY A 390 -13.16 30.92 -29.93
C GLY A 390 -13.66 31.26 -31.35
N LEU A 391 -14.25 30.27 -32.05
CA LEU A 391 -14.81 30.46 -33.43
C LEU A 391 -16.34 30.57 -33.44
N GLY A 392 -17.03 30.33 -32.34
CA GLY A 392 -18.48 30.35 -32.22
C GLY A 392 -19.03 29.29 -31.28
N ASN A 393 -20.37 29.27 -31.16
CA ASN A 393 -21.09 28.36 -30.29
C ASN A 393 -21.73 27.24 -31.10
N ILE A 394 -21.66 26.03 -30.54
CA ILE A 394 -22.23 24.81 -31.12
C ILE A 394 -23.18 24.21 -30.08
N LYS A 395 -24.43 24.00 -30.46
CA LYS A 395 -25.36 23.17 -29.68
C LYS A 395 -25.56 21.86 -30.41
N THR A 396 -25.29 20.78 -29.75
CA THR A 396 -25.48 19.43 -30.31
C THR A 396 -26.63 18.74 -29.58
N ASP A 397 -27.46 18.05 -30.36
CA ASP A 397 -28.42 17.05 -29.86
C ASP A 397 -28.36 15.92 -30.90
N ILE A 398 -27.35 15.07 -30.75
CA ILE A 398 -27.03 13.98 -31.66
C ILE A 398 -27.33 12.68 -30.95
N SER A 399 -28.15 11.85 -31.56
CA SER A 399 -28.36 10.44 -31.16
C SER A 399 -28.02 9.56 -32.38
N SER A 400 -27.17 8.56 -32.13
CA SER A 400 -26.68 7.61 -33.14
C SER A 400 -27.44 6.29 -33.10
#